data_08a670bf2fc2760e299d4b0ef9e43be8
#
_entry.id   08a670bf2fc2760e299d4b0ef9e43be8
#
_cell.length_a   1.000
_cell.length_b   1.000
_cell.length_c   1.000
_cell.angle_alpha   90.00
_cell.angle_beta   90.00
_cell.angle_gamma   90.00
#
_symmetry.space_group_name_H-M   'P 1'
#
loop_
_entity.id
_entity.type
_entity.pdbx_description
1 polymer ?
#
loop_
_entity_poly.entity_id
_entity_poly.type
_entity_poly.pdbx_seq_one_letter_code
_entity_poly.pdbx_strand_id
1 'polypeptide(L)'
;MALNRGKLSDVHRVGAGTSVGIVTVTSNKKIYVKSIICHAAGTGINTGTAQVYYCPSGITSGPTNKIFDVDVLAGETILLEPSYPIVLESTGDQLVVGTGNVTGVAATHINFMVTGDKEV
;
A
#
# COMPACT_ATOMS: atom_id res chain seq x y z
N MET A 1 -20.65 -12.36 -12.40
CA MET A 1 -19.71 -11.26 -12.23
C MET A 1 -18.34 -11.71 -12.68
N ALA A 2 -17.71 -10.99 -13.58
CA ALA A 2 -16.35 -11.30 -14.05
C ALA A 2 -15.33 -10.51 -13.24
N LEU A 3 -14.18 -11.12 -12.99
CA LEU A 3 -13.07 -10.50 -12.28
C LEU A 3 -11.82 -10.52 -13.16
N ASN A 4 -11.11 -9.41 -13.20
CA ASN A 4 -9.76 -9.35 -13.75
C ASN A 4 -8.78 -9.62 -12.63
N ARG A 5 -7.92 -10.59 -12.84
CA ARG A 5 -6.91 -11.00 -11.86
C ARG A 5 -5.53 -10.50 -12.29
N GLY A 6 -4.77 -10.00 -11.37
CA GLY A 6 -3.40 -9.58 -11.64
C GLY A 6 -2.97 -8.38 -10.81
N LYS A 7 -2.15 -7.52 -11.41
CA LYS A 7 -1.69 -6.31 -10.73
C LYS A 7 -2.81 -5.29 -10.66
N LEU A 8 -3.00 -4.71 -9.50
CA LEU A 8 -3.92 -3.60 -9.28
C LEU A 8 -3.20 -2.26 -9.35
N SER A 9 -1.89 -2.28 -9.23
CA SER A 9 -1.04 -1.10 -9.42
C SER A 9 0.28 -1.50 -10.05
N ASP A 10 0.95 -0.54 -10.68
CA ASP A 10 2.36 -0.68 -11.02
C ASP A 10 3.19 -0.48 -9.74
N VAL A 11 4.50 -0.64 -9.85
CA VAL A 11 5.40 -0.37 -8.74
C VAL A 11 5.44 1.13 -8.49
N HIS A 12 5.10 1.54 -7.25
CA HIS A 12 5.15 2.92 -6.82
C HIS A 12 6.26 3.11 -5.80
N ARG A 13 7.13 4.09 -6.05
CA ARG A 13 8.17 4.49 -5.12
C ARG A 13 7.63 5.56 -4.20
N VAL A 14 7.64 5.31 -2.91
CA VAL A 14 7.12 6.24 -1.91
C VAL A 14 8.27 6.68 -1.01
N GLY A 15 8.55 7.98 -1.01
CA GLY A 15 9.63 8.55 -0.18
C GLY A 15 9.24 8.64 1.29
N ALA A 16 10.26 8.72 2.15
CA ALA A 16 10.05 8.84 3.59
C ALA A 16 9.16 10.04 3.93
N GLY A 17 8.21 9.84 4.82
CA GLY A 17 7.28 10.88 5.25
C GLY A 17 6.16 11.19 4.28
N THR A 18 6.02 10.41 3.19
CA THR A 18 4.97 10.63 2.18
C THR A 18 4.04 9.43 2.06
N SER A 19 2.90 9.65 1.45
CA SER A 19 1.92 8.60 1.18
C SER A 19 1.24 8.84 -0.17
N VAL A 20 0.68 7.78 -0.74
CA VAL A 20 0.00 7.84 -2.03
C VAL A 20 -1.20 6.89 -2.04
N GLY A 21 -2.29 7.33 -2.67
CA GLY A 21 -3.42 6.45 -2.95
C GLY A 21 -3.05 5.53 -4.11
N ILE A 22 -2.68 4.30 -3.79
CA ILE A 22 -2.14 3.38 -4.79
C ILE A 22 -3.22 2.65 -5.59
N VAL A 23 -4.38 2.41 -4.97
CA VAL A 23 -5.52 1.76 -5.61
C VAL A 23 -6.78 2.53 -5.23
N THR A 24 -7.56 2.91 -6.24
CA THR A 24 -8.80 3.67 -6.04
C THR A 24 -9.94 2.99 -6.81
N VAL A 25 -11.09 2.85 -6.16
CA VAL A 25 -12.29 2.34 -6.82
C VAL A 25 -12.87 3.40 -7.74
N THR A 26 -13.18 2.99 -8.95
CA THR A 26 -13.91 3.83 -9.93
C THR A 26 -15.16 3.10 -10.39
N SER A 27 -16.21 3.86 -10.68
CA SER A 27 -17.47 3.31 -11.23
C SER A 27 -18.06 2.16 -10.42
N ASN A 28 -17.91 2.21 -9.09
CA ASN A 28 -18.38 1.17 -8.15
C ASN A 28 -17.93 -0.25 -8.49
N LYS A 29 -16.81 -0.40 -9.18
CA LYS A 29 -16.22 -1.70 -9.49
C LYS A 29 -15.38 -2.16 -8.30
N LYS A 30 -15.85 -3.13 -7.56
CA LYS A 30 -15.15 -3.61 -6.35
C LYS A 30 -13.77 -4.12 -6.68
N ILE A 31 -12.86 -3.89 -5.75
CA ILE A 31 -11.46 -4.31 -5.85
C ILE A 31 -11.15 -5.18 -4.63
N TYR A 32 -10.54 -6.32 -4.89
CA TYR A 32 -10.15 -7.30 -3.87
C TYR A 32 -8.63 -7.36 -3.81
N VAL A 33 -8.05 -6.70 -2.81
CA VAL A 33 -6.60 -6.67 -2.63
C VAL A 33 -6.15 -7.96 -1.97
N LYS A 34 -5.30 -8.73 -2.65
CA LYS A 34 -4.84 -10.04 -2.16
C LYS A 34 -3.40 -10.02 -1.68
N SER A 35 -2.57 -9.14 -2.22
CA SER A 35 -1.22 -9.00 -1.71
C SER A 35 -0.70 -7.59 -1.93
N ILE A 36 0.21 -7.18 -1.03
CA ILE A 36 0.93 -5.93 -1.13
C ILE A 36 2.40 -6.28 -0.98
N ILE A 37 3.20 -5.95 -1.99
CA ILE A 37 4.64 -6.17 -1.99
C ILE A 37 5.32 -4.88 -1.59
N CYS A 38 6.17 -4.94 -0.57
CA CYS A 38 6.91 -3.78 -0.07
C CYS A 38 8.40 -4.08 -0.13
N HIS A 39 9.15 -3.31 -0.90
CA HIS A 39 10.60 -3.44 -0.98
C HIS A 39 11.27 -2.14 -0.57
N ALA A 40 12.08 -2.20 0.48
CA ALA A 40 12.82 -1.03 0.94
C ALA A 40 14.04 -0.82 0.05
N ALA A 41 13.98 0.22 -0.77
CA ALA A 41 15.09 0.63 -1.63
C ALA A 41 15.99 1.58 -0.83
N GLY A 42 17.22 1.20 -0.64
CA GLY A 42 18.17 2.01 0.10
C GLY A 42 19.47 1.26 0.27
N THR A 43 20.39 1.82 1.01
CA THR A 43 21.70 1.21 1.25
C THR A 43 22.03 1.26 2.74
N GLY A 44 22.84 0.30 3.18
CA GLY A 44 23.33 0.28 4.55
C GLY A 44 22.32 -0.27 5.54
N ILE A 45 22.30 0.36 6.73
CA ILE A 45 21.49 -0.09 7.86
C ILE A 45 20.19 0.69 8.01
N ASN A 46 19.82 1.46 6.99
CA ASN A 46 18.63 2.30 7.05
C ASN A 46 17.35 1.44 7.09
N THR A 47 16.41 1.88 7.90
CA THR A 47 15.12 1.22 8.06
C THR A 47 14.03 2.18 7.59
N GLY A 48 13.09 1.68 6.79
CA GLY A 48 11.87 2.40 6.46
C GLY A 48 10.69 1.75 7.16
N THR A 49 9.61 2.49 7.35
CA THR A 49 8.38 1.93 7.88
C THR A 49 7.35 1.87 6.78
N ALA A 50 6.89 0.66 6.43
CA ALA A 50 5.83 0.48 5.46
C ALA A 50 4.49 0.63 6.15
N GLN A 51 3.64 1.50 5.63
CA GLN A 51 2.34 1.81 6.21
C GLN A 51 1.25 1.60 5.16
N VAL A 52 0.15 1.00 5.56
CA VAL A 52 -1.01 0.80 4.69
C VAL A 52 -2.25 1.30 5.40
N TYR A 53 -3.06 2.06 4.68
CA TYR A 53 -4.29 2.66 5.20
C TYR A 53 -5.47 2.26 4.33
N TYR A 54 -6.59 1.99 4.97
CA TYR A 54 -7.87 1.80 4.28
C TYR A 54 -8.66 3.11 4.40
N CYS A 55 -8.82 3.80 3.29
CA CYS A 55 -9.45 5.12 3.26
C CYS A 55 -10.78 5.07 2.50
N PRO A 56 -11.92 5.06 3.19
CA PRO A 56 -13.21 5.25 2.52
C PRO A 56 -13.26 6.58 1.78
N SER A 57 -14.14 6.68 0.80
CA SER A 57 -14.28 7.88 0.00
C SER A 57 -14.38 9.14 0.86
N GLY A 58 -13.54 10.12 0.56
CA GLY A 58 -13.50 11.40 1.28
C GLY A 58 -12.74 11.38 2.59
N ILE A 59 -12.20 10.25 3.01
CA ILE A 59 -11.46 10.12 4.28
C ILE A 59 -9.96 10.15 3.99
N THR A 60 -9.25 11.01 4.71
CA THR A 60 -7.80 11.13 4.60
C THR A 60 -7.10 10.05 5.43
N SER A 61 -5.96 9.57 4.95
CA SER A 61 -5.16 8.61 5.71
C SER A 61 -4.68 9.19 7.03
N GLY A 62 -4.74 8.37 8.07
CA GLY A 62 -4.32 8.77 9.41
C GLY A 62 -4.32 7.59 10.37
N PRO A 63 -4.01 7.83 11.66
CA PRO A 63 -3.90 6.74 12.64
C PRO A 63 -5.17 5.90 12.79
N THR A 64 -6.34 6.48 12.51
CA THR A 64 -7.62 5.80 12.70
C THR A 64 -7.95 4.80 11.60
N ASN A 65 -7.30 4.89 10.44
CA ASN A 65 -7.54 3.98 9.32
C ASN A 65 -6.27 3.27 8.83
N LYS A 66 -5.21 3.32 9.63
CA LYS A 66 -3.99 2.55 9.36
C LYS A 66 -4.27 1.09 9.70
N ILE A 67 -4.03 0.20 8.73
CA ILE A 67 -4.28 -1.23 8.90
C ILE A 67 -2.98 -2.03 8.97
N PHE A 68 -1.86 -1.43 8.63
CA PHE A 68 -0.58 -2.12 8.63
C PHE A 68 0.56 -1.13 8.86
N ASP A 69 1.53 -1.54 9.67
CA ASP A 69 2.68 -0.71 10.01
C ASP A 69 3.84 -1.63 10.39
N VAL A 70 4.88 -1.70 9.57
CA VAL A 70 6.00 -2.60 9.79
C VAL A 70 7.32 -1.97 9.34
N ASP A 71 8.37 -2.21 10.11
CA ASP A 71 9.71 -1.76 9.75
C ASP A 71 10.31 -2.71 8.71
N VAL A 72 10.92 -2.12 7.67
CA VAL A 72 11.56 -2.84 6.58
C VAL A 72 12.99 -2.36 6.47
N LEU A 73 13.94 -3.26 6.61
CA LEU A 73 15.37 -2.93 6.46
C LEU A 73 15.70 -2.68 5.00
N ALA A 74 16.71 -1.83 4.76
CA ALA A 74 17.18 -1.56 3.41
C ALA A 74 17.54 -2.86 2.68
N GLY A 75 17.01 -3.01 1.46
CA GLY A 75 17.18 -4.21 0.65
C GLY A 75 16.22 -5.35 0.96
N GLU A 76 15.39 -5.22 2.00
CA GLU A 76 14.44 -6.25 2.40
C GLU A 76 13.13 -6.12 1.63
N THR A 77 12.50 -7.26 1.37
CA THR A 77 11.19 -7.33 0.75
C THR A 77 10.22 -8.01 1.70
N ILE A 78 9.06 -7.39 1.91
CA ILE A 78 7.99 -7.97 2.71
C ILE A 78 6.76 -8.16 1.83
N LEU A 79 6.14 -9.33 1.97
CA LEU A 79 4.89 -9.66 1.29
C LEU A 79 3.77 -9.68 2.32
N LEU A 80 2.77 -8.82 2.12
CA LEU A 80 1.59 -8.77 2.96
C LEU A 80 0.46 -9.51 2.27
N GLU A 81 0.10 -10.67 2.82
CA GLU A 81 -1.00 -11.47 2.30
C GLU A 81 -2.05 -11.64 3.40
N PRO A 82 -3.13 -10.84 3.38
CA PRO A 82 -4.21 -11.02 4.33
C PRO A 82 -4.92 -12.34 4.09
N SER A 83 -5.40 -13.00 5.17
CA SER A 83 -6.13 -14.27 5.08
C SER A 83 -7.37 -14.16 4.21
N TYR A 84 -8.03 -13.01 4.25
CA TYR A 84 -9.13 -12.66 3.36
C TYR A 84 -8.78 -11.40 2.60
N PRO A 85 -9.22 -11.25 1.34
CA PRO A 85 -8.94 -10.04 0.59
C PRO A 85 -9.41 -8.78 1.30
N ILE A 86 -8.64 -7.70 1.16
CA ILE A 86 -9.09 -6.38 1.57
C ILE A 86 -10.02 -5.86 0.47
N VAL A 87 -11.27 -5.56 0.80
CA VAL A 87 -12.27 -5.19 -0.20
C VAL A 87 -12.48 -3.68 -0.21
N LEU A 88 -12.27 -3.06 -1.37
CA LEU A 88 -12.62 -1.67 -1.63
C LEU A 88 -13.93 -1.69 -2.41
N GLU A 89 -14.98 -1.09 -1.88
CA GLU A 89 -16.35 -1.33 -2.38
C GLU A 89 -16.95 -0.20 -3.21
N SER A 90 -16.80 1.02 -2.75
CA SER A 90 -17.53 2.16 -3.34
C SER A 90 -16.58 3.10 -4.06
N THR A 91 -17.08 3.77 -5.08
CA THR A 91 -16.31 4.77 -5.82
C THR A 91 -15.66 5.76 -4.87
N GLY A 92 -14.35 5.93 -5.00
CA GLY A 92 -13.55 6.80 -4.15
C GLY A 92 -12.87 6.10 -2.98
N ASP A 93 -13.24 4.87 -2.66
CA ASP A 93 -12.52 4.11 -1.64
C ASP A 93 -11.09 3.86 -2.13
N GLN A 94 -10.13 4.03 -1.24
CA GLN A 94 -8.71 3.94 -1.59
C GLN A 94 -7.94 3.04 -0.64
N LEU A 95 -6.97 2.33 -1.20
CA LEU A 95 -5.86 1.80 -0.43
C LEU A 95 -4.73 2.82 -0.54
N VAL A 96 -4.28 3.34 0.58
CA VAL A 96 -3.19 4.31 0.65
C VAL A 96 -1.98 3.64 1.26
N VAL A 97 -0.82 3.83 0.65
CA VAL A 97 0.45 3.32 1.18
C VAL A 97 1.36 4.49 1.50
N GLY A 98 2.16 4.33 2.52
CA GLY A 98 3.07 5.36 2.96
C GLY A 98 4.38 4.80 3.48
N THR A 99 5.40 5.65 3.47
CA THR A 99 6.69 5.35 4.07
C THR A 99 6.89 6.31 5.24
N GLY A 100 6.93 5.76 6.45
CA GLY A 100 7.15 6.56 7.64
C GLY A 100 8.59 7.05 7.75
N ASN A 101 8.76 8.14 8.48
CA ASN A 101 10.10 8.65 8.79
C ASN A 101 10.74 7.82 9.89
N VAL A 102 12.01 7.48 9.69
CA VAL A 102 12.85 6.96 10.76
C VAL A 102 13.81 8.07 11.18
N THR A 103 13.75 8.45 12.43
CA THR A 103 14.53 9.57 12.96
C THR A 103 16.03 9.32 12.85
N GLY A 104 16.76 10.30 12.32
CA GLY A 104 18.22 10.29 12.29
C GLY A 104 18.86 9.46 11.21
N VAL A 105 18.08 8.97 10.23
CA VAL A 105 18.60 8.13 9.16
C VAL A 105 18.28 8.76 7.81
N ALA A 106 19.15 8.55 6.82
CA ALA A 106 18.91 9.03 5.46
C ALA A 106 17.59 8.45 4.92
N ALA A 107 16.89 9.26 4.14
CA ALA A 107 15.57 8.90 3.64
C ALA A 107 15.61 7.55 2.90
N THR A 108 14.76 6.63 3.32
CA THR A 108 14.58 5.34 2.67
C THR A 108 13.30 5.40 1.86
N HIS A 109 13.37 4.91 0.63
CA HIS A 109 12.20 4.76 -0.21
C HIS A 109 11.68 3.34 -0.09
N ILE A 110 10.37 3.18 -0.11
CA ILE A 110 9.76 1.87 -0.21
C ILE A 110 8.99 1.80 -1.52
N ASN A 111 9.25 0.75 -2.28
CA ASN A 111 8.49 0.44 -3.48
C ASN A 111 7.33 -0.45 -3.11
N PHE A 112 6.13 -0.06 -3.53
CA PHE A 112 4.91 -0.81 -3.27
C PHE A 112 4.30 -1.29 -4.57
N MET A 113 3.78 -2.50 -4.57
CA MET A 113 3.00 -3.04 -5.67
C MET A 113 1.83 -3.83 -5.09
N VAL A 114 0.64 -3.67 -5.66
CA VAL A 114 -0.57 -4.31 -5.17
C VAL A 114 -1.12 -5.26 -6.23
N THR A 115 -1.49 -6.46 -5.82
CA THR A 115 -2.12 -7.45 -6.69
C THR A 115 -3.44 -7.92 -6.11
N GLY A 116 -4.30 -8.46 -6.95
CA GLY A 116 -5.59 -8.97 -6.55
C GLY A 116 -6.56 -9.10 -7.72
N ASP A 117 -7.83 -8.97 -7.42
CA ASP A 117 -8.90 -9.05 -8.40
C ASP A 117 -9.67 -7.73 -8.45
N LYS A 118 -10.18 -7.41 -9.63
CA LYS A 118 -11.02 -6.24 -9.85
C LYS A 118 -12.23 -6.63 -10.68
N GLU A 119 -13.40 -6.13 -10.31
CA GLU A 119 -14.60 -6.32 -11.12
C GLU A 119 -14.43 -5.69 -12.50
N VAL A 120 -14.94 -6.37 -13.48
CA VAL A 120 -14.90 -5.92 -14.89
C VAL A 120 -16.05 -4.97 -15.19
#